data_3373367791e9f31d0ccf9c7700fdd818
#
_entry.id   3373367791e9f31d0ccf9c7700fdd818
#
_cell.length_a   1.000
_cell.length_b   1.000
_cell.length_c   1.000
_cell.angle_alpha   90.00
_cell.angle_beta   90.00
_cell.angle_gamma   90.00
#
_symmetry.space_group_name_H-M   'P 1'
#
loop_
_entity.id
_entity.type
_entity.pdbx_description
1 polymer ?
#
loop_
_entity_poly.entity_id
_entity_poly.type
_entity_poly.pdbx_seq_one_letter_code
_entity_poly.pdbx_strand_id
1 'polypeptide(L)'
;MSALLEFTPKHDDHFPTIGELITNMRAISPETTVKSVSDDFFADAQLEAVALVENRRPIGLVTRTKFLFTVFRQFGWEVYQRKPISVVADTKPLILPDWARLDVALSLALQRGSQDLYDEVLVVNDDNEFAGLLSVRQMVVQQTHALANVIVQKELAHERARELEEIGRIKSQFLANVTHELRSPVNAIIELAELMRIAAESGYVAQVRDRLGLLLSSATSLRSVITNMLDLSKIEAGRMRVIAEPFDLAGVLHEVAETTRVLLGGKPVEVLVSTEKRSVEMTSDPVKVRQIVLNLAGNAAKFTESGRIVIQQTSTADEIAIAVSDTGIGIRAEDLKKLFIAFSQLEDTQTKSHEGTGLGLAITKELTQMLRGRVEVDSELGRGSTFTIHLPKEISE
;
A
#
# COMPACT_ATOMS: atom_id res chain seq x y z
N MET A 1 26.81 37.32 29.07
CA MET A 1 25.80 36.85 30.05
C MET A 1 24.37 37.24 29.68
N SER A 2 24.13 37.67 28.43
CA SER A 2 22.78 38.15 28.01
C SER A 2 22.08 37.28 26.95
N ALA A 3 22.69 36.21 26.45
CA ALA A 3 22.09 35.34 25.41
C ALA A 3 21.51 34.00 25.94
N LEU A 4 21.64 33.76 27.25
CA LEU A 4 21.23 32.52 27.92
C LEU A 4 19.76 32.53 28.44
N LEU A 5 19.02 33.62 28.29
CA LEU A 5 17.74 33.82 28.98
C LEU A 5 16.49 33.51 28.13
N GLU A 6 16.61 33.00 26.89
CA GLU A 6 15.43 32.67 26.05
C GLU A 6 15.20 31.18 25.82
N PHE A 7 15.93 30.31 26.49
CA PHE A 7 15.76 28.87 26.34
C PHE A 7 14.85 28.27 27.42
N THR A 8 13.54 28.27 27.17
CA THR A 8 12.63 27.38 27.91
C THR A 8 12.69 26.00 27.31
N PRO A 9 12.85 24.93 28.11
CA PRO A 9 12.82 23.55 27.61
C PRO A 9 11.40 23.21 27.17
N LYS A 10 11.10 23.33 25.85
CA LYS A 10 9.98 22.63 25.27
C LYS A 10 10.51 21.26 24.88
N HIS A 11 10.11 20.22 25.58
CA HIS A 11 10.23 18.84 25.17
C HIS A 11 9.46 18.66 23.87
N ASP A 12 10.17 18.79 22.76
CA ASP A 12 9.71 18.40 21.45
C ASP A 12 10.51 17.13 21.13
N ASP A 13 9.86 15.97 21.19
CA ASP A 13 10.46 14.62 21.15
C ASP A 13 11.23 14.27 19.85
N HIS A 14 11.49 15.25 18.99
CA HIS A 14 12.03 14.98 17.66
C HIS A 14 13.51 15.32 17.45
N PHE A 15 14.14 16.05 18.38
CA PHE A 15 15.54 16.44 18.23
C PHE A 15 16.34 16.05 19.47
N PRO A 16 17.49 15.35 19.30
CA PRO A 16 18.35 14.98 20.42
C PRO A 16 18.94 16.22 21.08
N THR A 17 19.19 16.14 22.38
CA THR A 17 19.94 17.14 23.11
C THR A 17 21.43 16.94 22.90
N ILE A 18 22.23 18.01 23.08
CA ILE A 18 23.67 17.90 22.88
C ILE A 18 24.36 17.08 23.98
N GLY A 19 23.74 16.94 25.15
CA GLY A 19 24.26 16.13 26.25
C GLY A 19 24.42 14.65 25.89
N GLU A 20 23.49 14.11 25.04
CA GLU A 20 23.52 12.73 24.54
C GLU A 20 24.65 12.49 23.52
N LEU A 21 25.24 13.54 22.98
CA LEU A 21 26.23 13.50 21.91
C LEU A 21 27.66 13.78 22.38
N ILE A 22 27.88 13.97 23.68
CA ILE A 22 29.21 14.20 24.25
C ILE A 22 30.10 12.99 23.98
N THR A 23 31.26 13.24 23.38
CA THR A 23 32.21 12.19 23.03
C THR A 23 33.54 12.26 23.74
N ASN A 24 33.88 13.43 24.28
CA ASN A 24 35.16 13.65 24.94
C ASN A 24 34.94 14.38 26.28
N MET A 25 35.45 13.78 27.38
CA MET A 25 35.39 14.35 28.70
C MET A 25 36.79 14.80 29.23
N ARG A 26 37.77 14.97 28.31
CA ARG A 26 39.13 15.31 28.68
C ARG A 26 39.20 16.74 29.20
N ALA A 27 39.48 16.84 30.47
CA ALA A 27 39.65 18.11 31.19
C ALA A 27 41.03 18.17 31.85
N ILE A 28 41.65 19.34 31.85
CA ILE A 28 42.96 19.56 32.45
C ILE A 28 42.92 20.83 33.31
N SER A 29 43.82 20.91 34.28
CA SER A 29 44.01 22.13 35.06
C SER A 29 44.66 23.24 34.22
N PRO A 30 44.29 24.52 34.40
CA PRO A 30 44.93 25.66 33.74
C PRO A 30 46.44 25.78 34.04
N GLU A 31 46.90 25.21 35.13
CA GLU A 31 48.32 25.17 35.54
C GLU A 31 49.12 24.03 34.89
N THR A 32 48.48 23.13 34.16
CA THR A 32 49.17 22.09 33.38
C THR A 32 50.15 22.72 32.42
N THR A 33 51.38 22.16 32.28
CA THR A 33 52.34 22.76 31.39
C THR A 33 52.02 22.51 29.91
N VAL A 34 52.38 23.45 29.05
CA VAL A 34 52.23 23.34 27.58
C VAL A 34 52.90 22.07 27.07
N LYS A 35 54.07 21.66 27.65
CA LYS A 35 54.76 20.43 27.31
C LYS A 35 53.88 19.21 27.57
N SER A 36 53.24 19.09 28.73
CA SER A 36 52.37 17.96 29.06
C SER A 36 51.21 17.80 28.07
N VAL A 37 50.57 18.93 27.70
CA VAL A 37 49.49 18.94 26.72
C VAL A 37 49.97 18.59 25.32
N SER A 38 51.19 19.00 24.95
CA SER A 38 51.85 18.60 23.72
C SER A 38 52.06 17.10 23.68
N ASP A 39 52.57 16.49 24.75
CA ASP A 39 52.80 15.08 24.87
C ASP A 39 51.45 14.27 24.72
N ASP A 40 50.36 14.78 25.35
CA ASP A 40 49.01 14.21 25.20
C ASP A 40 48.51 14.26 23.75
N PHE A 41 48.64 15.41 23.09
CA PHE A 41 48.25 15.53 21.68
C PHE A 41 49.09 14.64 20.72
N PHE A 42 50.35 14.40 21.02
CA PHE A 42 51.19 13.49 20.21
C PHE A 42 50.91 12.02 20.52
N ALA A 43 50.55 11.67 21.78
CA ALA A 43 50.21 10.32 22.17
C ALA A 43 48.88 9.83 21.61
N ASP A 44 47.89 10.71 21.50
CA ASP A 44 46.55 10.41 21.01
C ASP A 44 46.20 11.26 19.78
N ALA A 45 46.31 10.64 18.60
CA ALA A 45 46.01 11.31 17.33
C ALA A 45 44.54 11.74 17.19
N GLN A 46 43.63 11.13 17.95
CA GLN A 46 42.20 11.43 17.93
C GLN A 46 41.78 12.53 18.90
N LEU A 47 42.66 12.95 19.78
CA LEU A 47 42.39 14.02 20.74
C LEU A 47 42.46 15.37 20.01
N GLU A 48 41.32 15.95 19.66
CA GLU A 48 41.25 17.23 18.91
C GLU A 48 41.23 18.44 19.84
N ALA A 49 40.74 18.29 21.05
CA ALA A 49 40.67 19.37 22.02
C ALA A 49 40.69 18.88 23.47
N VAL A 50 41.09 19.78 24.35
CA VAL A 50 41.02 19.60 25.84
C VAL A 50 40.38 20.80 26.48
N ALA A 51 39.50 20.58 27.45
CA ALA A 51 38.89 21.63 28.25
C ALA A 51 39.81 22.06 29.39
N LEU A 52 39.94 23.35 29.63
CA LEU A 52 40.51 23.87 30.86
C LEU A 52 39.42 23.97 31.89
N VAL A 53 39.58 23.30 33.03
CA VAL A 53 38.58 23.24 34.08
C VAL A 53 39.21 23.63 35.40
N GLU A 54 38.58 24.57 36.12
CA GLU A 54 38.92 24.98 37.45
C GLU A 54 37.66 24.89 38.31
N ASN A 55 37.79 24.26 39.50
CA ASN A 55 36.65 24.07 40.43
C ASN A 55 35.42 23.46 39.73
N ARG A 56 35.64 22.45 38.86
CA ARG A 56 34.63 21.78 38.02
C ARG A 56 34.00 22.64 36.92
N ARG A 57 34.35 23.90 36.79
CA ARG A 57 33.81 24.83 35.78
C ARG A 57 34.77 24.98 34.61
N PRO A 58 34.29 24.96 33.38
CA PRO A 58 35.15 25.22 32.22
C PRO A 58 35.52 26.71 32.15
N ILE A 59 36.81 26.98 31.99
CA ILE A 59 37.36 28.33 31.90
C ILE A 59 38.08 28.62 30.58
N GLY A 60 38.28 27.60 29.77
CA GLY A 60 38.92 27.72 28.45
C GLY A 60 38.94 26.44 27.66
N LEU A 61 39.37 26.57 26.44
CA LEU A 61 39.48 25.47 25.47
C LEU A 61 40.87 25.52 24.80
N VAL A 62 41.49 24.37 24.62
CA VAL A 62 42.72 24.23 23.81
C VAL A 62 42.41 23.23 22.69
N THR A 63 42.34 23.72 21.46
CA THR A 63 42.21 22.88 20.28
C THR A 63 43.58 22.54 19.71
N ARG A 64 43.75 21.31 19.25
CA ARG A 64 44.99 20.81 18.64
C ARG A 64 45.52 21.76 17.57
N THR A 65 44.67 22.16 16.64
CA THR A 65 45.07 23.01 15.52
C THR A 65 45.63 24.35 15.96
N LYS A 66 44.94 25.06 16.85
CA LYS A 66 45.39 26.37 17.38
C LYS A 66 46.64 26.22 18.24
N PHE A 67 46.67 25.17 19.07
CA PHE A 67 47.81 24.82 19.89
C PHE A 67 49.08 24.62 19.05
N LEU A 68 49.02 23.72 18.05
CA LEU A 68 50.16 23.42 17.16
C LEU A 68 50.60 24.70 16.42
N PHE A 69 49.66 25.49 15.92
CA PHE A 69 49.99 26.75 15.22
C PHE A 69 50.66 27.75 16.15
N THR A 70 50.26 27.84 17.39
CA THR A 70 50.80 28.83 18.37
C THR A 70 52.17 28.40 18.90
N VAL A 71 52.27 27.13 19.31
CA VAL A 71 53.44 26.60 20.02
C VAL A 71 54.58 26.24 19.11
N PHE A 72 54.29 25.76 17.89
CA PHE A 72 55.35 25.37 16.93
C PHE A 72 55.65 26.42 15.88
N ARG A 73 55.24 27.68 16.08
CA ARG A 73 55.79 28.80 15.34
C ARG A 73 57.28 29.02 15.69
N GLN A 74 57.99 29.79 14.83
CA GLN A 74 59.39 30.08 15.01
C GLN A 74 59.63 30.59 16.47
N PHE A 75 60.48 29.86 17.20
CA PHE A 75 60.82 30.07 18.64
C PHE A 75 59.66 29.90 19.64
N GLY A 76 58.49 29.43 19.21
CA GLY A 76 57.32 29.29 20.14
C GLY A 76 57.54 28.21 21.19
N TRP A 77 58.13 27.06 20.80
CA TRP A 77 58.40 25.98 21.74
C TRP A 77 59.31 26.42 22.92
N GLU A 78 60.40 27.10 22.66
CA GLU A 78 61.31 27.58 23.67
C GLU A 78 60.63 28.56 24.63
N VAL A 79 59.68 29.33 24.14
CA VAL A 79 58.92 30.34 24.92
C VAL A 79 57.84 29.73 25.80
N TYR A 80 57.09 28.71 25.27
CA TYR A 80 55.87 28.26 25.89
C TYR A 80 55.98 26.92 26.63
N GLN A 81 56.91 26.01 26.32
CA GLN A 81 56.96 24.63 26.84
C GLN A 81 56.85 24.50 28.36
N ARG A 82 57.36 25.47 29.12
CA ARG A 82 57.36 25.45 30.61
C ARG A 82 56.26 26.31 31.21
N LYS A 83 55.49 27.04 30.38
CA LYS A 83 54.40 27.89 30.85
C LYS A 83 53.14 27.09 31.10
N PRO A 84 52.22 27.62 31.95
CA PRO A 84 50.87 27.05 32.08
C PRO A 84 50.12 27.10 30.75
N ILE A 85 49.28 26.08 30.51
CA ILE A 85 48.51 25.96 29.27
C ILE A 85 47.50 27.10 29.10
N SER A 86 47.06 27.70 30.19
CA SER A 86 46.18 28.89 30.17
C SER A 86 46.69 30.04 29.31
N VAL A 87 48.01 30.14 29.10
CA VAL A 87 48.62 31.21 28.27
C VAL A 87 48.29 31.08 26.79
N VAL A 88 48.01 29.86 26.29
CA VAL A 88 47.74 29.56 24.89
C VAL A 88 46.30 29.08 24.65
N ALA A 89 45.48 29.04 25.67
CA ALA A 89 44.09 28.62 25.61
C ALA A 89 43.16 29.71 25.08
N ASP A 90 42.12 29.30 24.41
CA ASP A 90 40.97 30.18 24.14
C ASP A 90 40.19 30.36 25.42
N THR A 91 40.07 31.61 25.91
CA THR A 91 39.36 31.99 27.14
C THR A 91 37.90 32.39 26.91
N LYS A 92 37.43 32.34 25.64
CA LYS A 92 36.04 32.67 25.29
C LYS A 92 35.41 31.60 24.40
N PRO A 93 35.55 30.31 24.77
CA PRO A 93 34.96 29.24 23.98
C PRO A 93 33.42 29.32 24.03
N LEU A 94 32.74 28.66 23.04
CA LEU A 94 31.31 28.50 23.11
C LEU A 94 30.98 27.44 24.18
N ILE A 95 30.17 27.85 25.17
CA ILE A 95 29.69 26.99 26.25
C ILE A 95 28.18 26.89 26.14
N LEU A 96 27.65 25.64 26.09
CA LEU A 96 26.23 25.38 26.01
C LEU A 96 25.79 24.38 27.07
N PRO A 97 24.55 24.47 27.57
CA PRO A 97 24.01 23.50 28.51
C PRO A 97 23.71 22.15 27.78
N ASP A 98 23.82 21.05 28.51
CA ASP A 98 23.61 19.68 28.01
C ASP A 98 22.19 19.43 27.46
N TRP A 99 21.21 20.14 27.98
CA TRP A 99 19.81 20.10 27.50
C TRP A 99 19.56 20.95 26.25
N ALA A 100 20.55 21.65 25.71
CA ALA A 100 20.39 22.45 24.51
C ALA A 100 20.06 21.52 23.30
N ARG A 101 19.13 21.95 22.46
CA ARG A 101 18.77 21.21 21.24
C ARG A 101 19.91 21.26 20.23
N LEU A 102 20.12 20.16 19.54
CA LEU A 102 21.19 20.02 18.53
C LEU A 102 21.12 21.08 17.43
N ASP A 103 19.94 21.39 16.91
CA ASP A 103 19.75 22.37 15.83
C ASP A 103 20.15 23.78 16.26
N VAL A 104 19.83 24.16 17.49
CA VAL A 104 20.19 25.46 18.08
C VAL A 104 21.68 25.50 18.37
N ALA A 105 22.23 24.46 18.98
CA ALA A 105 23.66 24.38 19.30
C ALA A 105 24.52 24.47 18.02
N LEU A 106 24.11 23.76 16.95
CA LEU A 106 24.78 23.81 15.67
C LEU A 106 24.68 25.22 15.04
N SER A 107 23.51 25.86 15.09
CA SER A 107 23.33 27.23 14.59
C SER A 107 24.28 28.22 15.29
N LEU A 108 24.37 28.14 16.63
CA LEU A 108 25.28 28.99 17.40
C LEU A 108 26.76 28.69 17.09
N ALA A 109 27.10 27.42 16.93
CA ALA A 109 28.46 27.01 16.55
C ALA A 109 28.87 27.55 15.18
N LEU A 110 27.94 27.50 14.19
CA LEU A 110 28.19 27.99 12.82
C LEU A 110 28.18 29.51 12.68
N GLN A 111 27.66 30.26 13.65
CA GLN A 111 27.73 31.74 13.68
C GLN A 111 29.07 32.29 14.18
N ARG A 112 29.98 31.42 14.64
CA ARG A 112 31.33 31.84 15.08
C ARG A 112 32.19 32.28 13.88
N GLY A 113 33.24 33.04 14.19
CA GLY A 113 34.22 33.46 13.18
C GLY A 113 34.88 32.29 12.48
N SER A 114 35.38 32.50 11.26
CA SER A 114 35.99 31.46 10.42
C SER A 114 37.15 30.71 11.11
N GLN A 115 37.82 31.32 12.06
CA GLN A 115 38.93 30.72 12.84
C GLN A 115 38.45 29.78 13.94
N ASP A 116 37.19 29.95 14.40
CA ASP A 116 36.62 29.23 15.56
C ASP A 116 35.49 28.31 15.13
N LEU A 117 35.18 28.29 13.84
CA LEU A 117 34.02 27.58 13.28
C LEU A 117 33.98 26.07 13.59
N TYR A 118 35.14 25.46 13.59
CA TYR A 118 35.31 24.02 13.82
C TYR A 118 35.80 23.67 15.22
N ASP A 119 35.99 24.66 16.10
CA ASP A 119 36.36 24.38 17.48
C ASP A 119 35.23 23.63 18.19
N GLU A 120 35.61 22.74 19.09
CA GLU A 120 34.67 22.03 19.94
C GLU A 120 33.86 22.99 20.80
N VAL A 121 32.67 22.56 21.14
CA VAL A 121 31.76 23.24 22.06
C VAL A 121 31.92 22.63 23.44
N LEU A 122 32.07 23.47 24.45
CA LEU A 122 32.06 23.05 25.85
C LEU A 122 30.62 22.84 26.30
N VAL A 123 30.35 21.68 26.86
CA VAL A 123 29.01 21.34 27.38
C VAL A 123 29.05 21.34 28.88
N VAL A 124 28.04 21.96 29.51
CA VAL A 124 27.89 22.06 30.97
C VAL A 124 26.55 21.47 31.39
N ASN A 125 26.53 20.94 32.65
CA ASN A 125 25.29 20.51 33.29
C ASN A 125 24.52 21.69 33.91
N ASP A 126 23.39 21.41 34.56
CA ASP A 126 22.54 22.40 35.21
C ASP A 126 23.27 23.22 36.30
N ASP A 127 24.31 22.66 36.93
CA ASP A 127 25.14 23.33 37.95
C ASP A 127 26.27 24.18 37.34
N ASN A 128 26.30 24.31 35.99
CA ASN A 128 27.40 24.93 35.24
C ASN A 128 28.75 24.20 35.40
N GLU A 129 28.74 22.92 35.76
CA GLU A 129 29.93 22.10 35.80
C GLU A 129 30.21 21.49 34.40
N PHE A 130 31.49 21.28 34.13
CA PHE A 130 31.91 20.68 32.88
C PHE A 130 31.34 19.28 32.70
N ALA A 131 30.55 19.04 31.64
CA ALA A 131 29.98 17.78 31.26
C ALA A 131 30.79 17.07 30.14
N GLY A 132 31.39 17.88 29.23
CA GLY A 132 32.20 17.33 28.14
C GLY A 132 32.43 18.28 26.99
N LEU A 133 33.00 17.75 25.92
CA LEU A 133 33.26 18.42 24.65
C LEU A 133 32.42 17.78 23.57
N LEU A 134 31.92 18.61 22.65
CA LEU A 134 31.16 18.19 21.50
C LEU A 134 31.72 18.81 20.22
N SER A 135 32.09 17.95 19.26
CA SER A 135 32.61 18.39 17.98
C SER A 135 31.51 18.93 17.06
N VAL A 136 31.76 20.06 16.41
CA VAL A 136 30.85 20.64 15.40
C VAL A 136 30.63 19.65 14.24
N ARG A 137 31.66 18.93 13.84
CA ARG A 137 31.57 17.87 12.82
C ARG A 137 30.50 16.81 13.21
N GLN A 138 30.51 16.39 14.46
CA GLN A 138 29.58 15.39 14.96
C GLN A 138 28.16 15.94 15.03
N MET A 139 27.99 17.20 15.46
CA MET A 139 26.69 17.87 15.41
C MET A 139 26.11 17.92 13.98
N VAL A 140 26.93 18.25 12.98
CA VAL A 140 26.52 18.27 11.57
C VAL A 140 26.09 16.86 11.10
N VAL A 141 26.86 15.84 11.41
CA VAL A 141 26.52 14.45 11.03
C VAL A 141 25.19 14.03 11.65
N GLN A 142 25.01 14.25 12.93
CA GLN A 142 23.77 13.89 13.63
C GLN A 142 22.56 14.68 13.12
N GLN A 143 22.72 15.98 12.88
CA GLN A 143 21.67 16.81 12.28
C GLN A 143 21.27 16.31 10.88
N THR A 144 22.26 15.94 10.08
CA THR A 144 22.00 15.38 8.73
C THR A 144 21.24 14.07 8.80
N HIS A 145 21.61 13.18 9.72
CA HIS A 145 20.89 11.92 9.94
C HIS A 145 19.44 12.14 10.41
N ALA A 146 19.24 13.08 11.35
CA ALA A 146 17.91 13.42 11.84
C ALA A 146 17.02 13.95 10.70
N LEU A 147 17.52 14.88 9.89
CA LEU A 147 16.81 15.41 8.73
C LEU A 147 16.50 14.34 7.68
N ALA A 148 17.47 13.47 7.37
CA ALA A 148 17.27 12.37 6.43
C ALA A 148 16.13 11.44 6.90
N ASN A 149 16.10 11.09 8.17
CA ASN A 149 15.04 10.26 8.75
C ASN A 149 13.66 10.93 8.64
N VAL A 150 13.57 12.23 8.93
CA VAL A 150 12.31 12.99 8.81
C VAL A 150 11.81 13.00 7.36
N ILE A 151 12.71 13.19 6.38
CA ILE A 151 12.36 13.17 4.95
C ILE A 151 11.81 11.80 4.56
N VAL A 152 12.52 10.71 4.92
CA VAL A 152 12.09 9.34 4.61
C VAL A 152 10.73 9.01 5.23
N GLN A 153 10.52 9.38 6.49
CA GLN A 153 9.23 9.17 7.17
C GLN A 153 8.09 9.95 6.51
N LYS A 154 8.37 11.18 6.08
CA LYS A 154 7.39 12.01 5.37
C LYS A 154 7.01 11.41 4.02
N GLU A 155 7.98 10.93 3.25
CA GLU A 155 7.74 10.24 1.96
C GLU A 155 6.86 9.00 2.16
N LEU A 156 7.23 8.12 3.11
CA LEU A 156 6.44 6.93 3.44
C LEU A 156 5.02 7.27 3.89
N ALA A 157 4.84 8.34 4.67
CA ALA A 157 3.52 8.80 5.09
C ALA A 157 2.68 9.29 3.89
N HIS A 158 3.31 10.00 2.94
CA HIS A 158 2.64 10.45 1.72
C HIS A 158 2.23 9.28 0.80
N GLU A 159 3.09 8.27 0.64
CA GLU A 159 2.74 7.07 -0.14
C GLU A 159 1.54 6.34 0.48
N ARG A 160 1.57 6.11 1.79
CA ARG A 160 0.43 5.48 2.50
C ARG A 160 -0.85 6.29 2.40
N ALA A 161 -0.77 7.63 2.48
CA ALA A 161 -1.93 8.48 2.32
C ALA A 161 -2.55 8.35 0.92
N ARG A 162 -1.74 8.31 -0.13
CA ARG A 162 -2.20 8.09 -1.52
C ARG A 162 -2.85 6.73 -1.71
N GLU A 163 -2.27 5.66 -1.14
CA GLU A 163 -2.87 4.32 -1.18
C GLU A 163 -4.25 4.31 -0.50
N LEU A 164 -4.36 4.91 0.69
CA LEU A 164 -5.62 4.98 1.43
C LEU A 164 -6.68 5.81 0.69
N GLU A 165 -6.29 6.91 0.05
CA GLU A 165 -7.19 7.71 -0.79
C GLU A 165 -7.70 6.90 -2.00
N GLU A 166 -6.82 6.17 -2.68
CA GLU A 166 -7.19 5.33 -3.83
C GLU A 166 -8.15 4.20 -3.40
N ILE A 167 -7.85 3.51 -2.29
CA ILE A 167 -8.75 2.49 -1.70
C ILE A 167 -10.09 3.12 -1.34
N GLY A 168 -10.10 4.30 -0.73
CA GLY A 168 -11.30 5.06 -0.39
C GLY A 168 -12.13 5.41 -1.61
N ARG A 169 -11.49 5.84 -2.69
CA ARG A 169 -12.12 6.16 -3.97
C ARG A 169 -12.77 4.92 -4.60
N ILE A 170 -12.03 3.81 -4.67
CA ILE A 170 -12.53 2.53 -5.20
C ILE A 170 -13.74 2.06 -4.38
N LYS A 171 -13.67 2.10 -3.05
CA LYS A 171 -14.75 1.71 -2.15
C LYS A 171 -15.99 2.59 -2.34
N SER A 172 -15.82 3.89 -2.50
CA SER A 172 -16.93 4.83 -2.74
C SER A 172 -17.61 4.58 -4.07
N GLN A 173 -16.83 4.34 -5.13
CA GLN A 173 -17.32 3.97 -6.44
C GLN A 173 -18.10 2.64 -6.38
N PHE A 174 -17.56 1.65 -5.68
CA PHE A 174 -18.22 0.37 -5.42
C PHE A 174 -19.61 0.57 -4.79
N LEU A 175 -19.71 1.33 -3.69
CA LEU A 175 -20.99 1.57 -3.01
C LEU A 175 -22.00 2.33 -3.89
N ALA A 176 -21.53 3.30 -4.70
CA ALA A 176 -22.37 4.02 -5.63
C ALA A 176 -22.97 3.09 -6.69
N ASN A 177 -22.13 2.23 -7.30
CA ASN A 177 -22.55 1.28 -8.32
C ASN A 177 -23.54 0.26 -7.75
N VAL A 178 -23.25 -0.31 -6.56
CA VAL A 178 -24.16 -1.22 -5.86
C VAL A 178 -25.52 -0.57 -5.63
N THR A 179 -25.53 0.66 -5.14
CA THR A 179 -26.77 1.38 -4.88
C THR A 179 -27.59 1.55 -6.16
N HIS A 180 -26.94 1.84 -7.27
CA HIS A 180 -27.60 1.97 -8.58
C HIS A 180 -28.17 0.63 -9.05
N GLU A 181 -27.38 -0.45 -8.98
CA GLU A 181 -27.77 -1.80 -9.41
C GLU A 181 -28.90 -2.42 -8.55
N LEU A 182 -29.01 -2.02 -7.29
CA LEU A 182 -30.13 -2.42 -6.43
C LEU A 182 -31.38 -1.57 -6.70
N ARG A 183 -31.22 -0.29 -7.00
CA ARG A 183 -32.36 0.63 -7.21
C ARG A 183 -33.18 0.27 -8.44
N SER A 184 -32.53 -0.13 -9.55
CA SER A 184 -33.21 -0.45 -10.82
C SER A 184 -34.22 -1.58 -10.67
N PRO A 185 -33.89 -2.80 -10.21
CA PRO A 185 -34.86 -3.87 -10.05
C PRO A 185 -35.90 -3.59 -8.96
N VAL A 186 -35.54 -2.85 -7.88
CA VAL A 186 -36.51 -2.45 -6.85
C VAL A 186 -37.58 -1.53 -7.42
N ASN A 187 -37.17 -0.51 -8.17
CA ASN A 187 -38.14 0.39 -8.81
C ASN A 187 -39.04 -0.34 -9.82
N ALA A 188 -38.44 -1.26 -10.64
CA ALA A 188 -39.24 -2.08 -11.57
C ALA A 188 -40.27 -2.95 -10.84
N ILE A 189 -39.88 -3.58 -9.71
CA ILE A 189 -40.83 -4.35 -8.88
C ILE A 189 -41.97 -3.48 -8.38
N ILE A 190 -41.66 -2.28 -7.84
CA ILE A 190 -42.68 -1.36 -7.33
C ILE A 190 -43.62 -0.90 -8.43
N GLU A 191 -43.11 -0.45 -9.57
CA GLU A 191 -43.87 0.00 -10.71
C GLU A 191 -44.79 -1.11 -11.29
N LEU A 192 -44.22 -2.32 -11.45
CA LEU A 192 -44.99 -3.47 -11.92
C LEU A 192 -46.10 -3.87 -10.94
N ALA A 193 -45.82 -3.85 -9.64
CA ALA A 193 -46.81 -4.16 -8.62
C ALA A 193 -47.98 -3.11 -8.65
N GLU A 194 -47.67 -1.81 -8.80
CA GLU A 194 -48.66 -0.76 -8.92
C GLU A 194 -49.52 -0.91 -10.17
N LEU A 195 -48.90 -1.17 -11.33
CA LEU A 195 -49.60 -1.42 -12.57
C LEU A 195 -50.46 -2.69 -12.53
N MET A 196 -50.05 -3.71 -11.80
CA MET A 196 -50.83 -4.93 -11.58
C MET A 196 -52.05 -4.64 -10.68
N ARG A 197 -51.88 -3.81 -9.64
CA ARG A 197 -52.98 -3.37 -8.77
C ARG A 197 -54.07 -2.68 -9.57
N ILE A 198 -53.68 -1.70 -10.42
CA ILE A 198 -54.63 -0.95 -11.28
C ILE A 198 -55.33 -1.89 -12.28
N ALA A 199 -54.59 -2.84 -12.88
CA ALA A 199 -55.15 -3.80 -13.84
C ALA A 199 -56.13 -4.77 -13.15
N ALA A 200 -55.85 -5.20 -11.91
CA ALA A 200 -56.73 -6.05 -11.13
C ALA A 200 -58.04 -5.34 -10.76
N GLU A 201 -57.97 -4.08 -10.31
CA GLU A 201 -59.13 -3.25 -9.99
C GLU A 201 -60.01 -3.02 -11.23
N SER A 202 -59.41 -2.97 -12.42
CA SER A 202 -60.11 -2.79 -13.71
C SER A 202 -60.56 -4.11 -14.32
N GLY A 203 -60.33 -5.26 -13.73
CA GLY A 203 -60.70 -6.60 -14.23
C GLY A 203 -59.85 -7.15 -15.37
N TYR A 204 -58.68 -6.56 -15.67
CA TYR A 204 -57.78 -6.96 -16.76
C TYR A 204 -56.83 -8.09 -16.34
N VAL A 205 -57.34 -9.31 -16.07
CA VAL A 205 -56.59 -10.47 -15.56
C VAL A 205 -55.41 -10.89 -16.47
N ALA A 206 -55.54 -10.79 -17.78
CA ALA A 206 -54.46 -11.11 -18.73
C ALA A 206 -53.27 -10.19 -18.52
N GLN A 207 -53.46 -8.90 -18.34
CA GLN A 207 -52.39 -7.92 -18.08
C GLN A 207 -51.69 -8.17 -16.73
N VAL A 208 -52.41 -8.62 -15.71
CA VAL A 208 -51.83 -9.00 -14.43
C VAL A 208 -50.89 -10.16 -14.61
N ARG A 209 -51.29 -11.20 -15.34
CA ARG A 209 -50.47 -12.39 -15.60
C ARG A 209 -49.19 -12.07 -16.37
N ASP A 210 -49.26 -11.23 -17.40
CA ASP A 210 -48.09 -10.84 -18.20
C ASP A 210 -47.09 -10.05 -17.36
N ARG A 211 -47.55 -9.12 -16.53
CA ARG A 211 -46.71 -8.31 -15.64
C ARG A 211 -46.13 -9.11 -14.49
N LEU A 212 -46.80 -10.19 -14.04
CA LEU A 212 -46.29 -11.07 -13.00
C LEU A 212 -44.98 -11.74 -13.43
N GLY A 213 -44.84 -12.16 -14.70
CA GLY A 213 -43.59 -12.70 -15.26
C GLY A 213 -42.43 -11.69 -15.18
N LEU A 214 -42.67 -10.43 -15.53
CA LEU A 214 -41.69 -9.36 -15.43
C LEU A 214 -41.28 -9.04 -13.99
N LEU A 215 -42.25 -9.03 -13.06
CA LEU A 215 -42.00 -8.85 -11.62
C LEU A 215 -41.12 -9.96 -11.05
N LEU A 216 -41.41 -11.22 -11.38
CA LEU A 216 -40.60 -12.36 -10.96
C LEU A 216 -39.18 -12.30 -11.55
N SER A 217 -39.03 -11.86 -12.78
CA SER A 217 -37.71 -11.64 -13.40
C SER A 217 -36.92 -10.57 -12.65
N SER A 218 -37.52 -9.42 -12.36
CA SER A 218 -36.90 -8.33 -11.60
C SER A 218 -36.50 -8.77 -10.19
N ALA A 219 -37.35 -9.53 -9.49
CA ALA A 219 -37.06 -10.07 -8.17
C ALA A 219 -35.90 -11.10 -8.21
N THR A 220 -35.83 -11.91 -9.26
CA THR A 220 -34.73 -12.85 -9.48
C THR A 220 -33.40 -12.14 -9.76
N SER A 221 -33.43 -11.07 -10.56
CA SER A 221 -32.28 -10.21 -10.80
C SER A 221 -31.77 -9.57 -9.51
N LEU A 222 -32.69 -9.00 -8.69
CA LEU A 222 -32.32 -8.45 -7.38
C LEU A 222 -31.66 -9.46 -6.47
N ARG A 223 -32.20 -10.68 -6.40
CA ARG A 223 -31.61 -11.79 -5.63
C ARG A 223 -30.20 -12.12 -6.10
N SER A 224 -29.98 -12.17 -7.43
CA SER A 224 -28.66 -12.41 -8.01
C SER A 224 -27.64 -11.31 -7.63
N VAL A 225 -28.04 -10.02 -7.70
CA VAL A 225 -27.18 -8.91 -7.27
C VAL A 225 -26.76 -9.06 -5.82
N ILE A 226 -27.73 -9.32 -4.91
CA ILE A 226 -27.46 -9.46 -3.48
C ILE A 226 -26.55 -10.66 -3.22
N THR A 227 -26.81 -11.81 -3.86
CA THR A 227 -25.98 -13.01 -3.69
C THR A 227 -24.55 -12.78 -4.16
N ASN A 228 -24.39 -12.20 -5.34
CA ASN A 228 -23.07 -11.87 -5.89
C ASN A 228 -22.28 -10.90 -4.97
N MET A 229 -22.96 -9.93 -4.38
CA MET A 229 -22.36 -8.99 -3.43
C MET A 229 -21.93 -9.67 -2.14
N LEU A 230 -22.76 -10.56 -1.60
CA LEU A 230 -22.43 -11.34 -0.40
C LEU A 230 -21.25 -12.29 -0.68
N ASP A 231 -21.22 -12.92 -1.84
CA ASP A 231 -20.12 -13.79 -2.25
C ASP A 231 -18.80 -13.00 -2.37
N LEU A 232 -18.81 -11.85 -3.05
CA LEU A 232 -17.64 -10.98 -3.13
C LEU A 232 -17.16 -10.53 -1.75
N SER A 233 -18.08 -10.11 -0.87
CA SER A 233 -17.74 -9.71 0.50
C SER A 233 -17.14 -10.85 1.32
N LYS A 234 -17.62 -12.10 1.15
CA LYS A 234 -17.04 -13.28 1.81
C LYS A 234 -15.65 -13.61 1.27
N ILE A 235 -15.42 -13.44 -0.04
CA ILE A 235 -14.13 -13.63 -0.69
C ILE A 235 -13.11 -12.62 -0.17
N GLU A 236 -13.45 -11.32 -0.23
CA GLU A 236 -12.58 -10.24 0.26
C GLU A 236 -12.22 -10.37 1.75
N ALA A 237 -13.17 -10.83 2.56
CA ALA A 237 -12.95 -11.11 3.98
C ALA A 237 -12.15 -12.40 4.26
N GLY A 238 -11.79 -13.19 3.23
CA GLY A 238 -11.15 -14.50 3.38
C GLY A 238 -12.04 -15.55 4.09
N ARG A 239 -13.37 -15.32 4.08
CA ARG A 239 -14.34 -16.19 4.80
C ARG A 239 -14.99 -17.25 3.91
N MET A 240 -14.80 -17.18 2.61
CA MET A 240 -15.31 -18.18 1.69
C MET A 240 -14.40 -19.41 1.74
N ARG A 241 -14.98 -20.59 1.99
CA ARG A 241 -14.25 -21.86 2.07
C ARG A 241 -14.42 -22.62 0.77
N VAL A 242 -13.39 -23.36 0.38
CA VAL A 242 -13.45 -24.36 -0.69
C VAL A 242 -13.75 -25.71 -0.04
N ILE A 243 -14.77 -26.41 -0.55
CA ILE A 243 -15.13 -27.77 -0.12
C ILE A 243 -14.80 -28.69 -1.29
N ALA A 244 -13.61 -29.30 -1.24
CA ALA A 244 -13.16 -30.21 -2.30
C ALA A 244 -13.81 -31.58 -2.10
N GLU A 245 -14.48 -32.07 -3.15
CA GLU A 245 -15.03 -33.41 -3.22
C GLU A 245 -14.88 -33.99 -4.64
N PRO A 246 -14.79 -35.31 -4.79
CA PRO A 246 -14.76 -35.93 -6.11
C PRO A 246 -16.12 -35.84 -6.78
N PHE A 247 -16.18 -35.41 -8.04
CA PHE A 247 -17.39 -35.31 -8.83
C PHE A 247 -17.13 -35.50 -10.31
N ASP A 248 -18.20 -35.77 -11.08
CA ASP A 248 -18.16 -35.86 -12.55
C ASP A 248 -18.39 -34.47 -13.17
N LEU A 249 -17.32 -33.88 -13.69
CA LEU A 249 -17.37 -32.57 -14.34
C LEU A 249 -18.26 -32.57 -15.58
N ALA A 250 -18.28 -33.66 -16.34
CA ALA A 250 -19.12 -33.76 -17.57
C ALA A 250 -20.61 -33.59 -17.21
N GLY A 251 -21.06 -34.16 -16.08
CA GLY A 251 -22.41 -33.97 -15.58
C GLY A 251 -22.72 -32.49 -15.25
N VAL A 252 -21.80 -31.80 -14.58
CA VAL A 252 -21.93 -30.37 -14.27
C VAL A 252 -22.02 -29.52 -15.53
N LEU A 253 -21.18 -29.79 -16.56
CA LEU A 253 -21.19 -29.03 -17.81
C LEU A 253 -22.51 -29.22 -18.57
N HIS A 254 -23.07 -30.44 -18.58
CA HIS A 254 -24.38 -30.71 -19.21
C HIS A 254 -25.51 -29.99 -18.48
N GLU A 255 -25.50 -29.95 -17.11
CA GLU A 255 -26.48 -29.20 -16.34
C GLU A 255 -26.43 -27.71 -16.63
N VAL A 256 -25.20 -27.13 -16.74
CA VAL A 256 -25.02 -25.73 -17.13
C VAL A 256 -25.54 -25.47 -18.53
N ALA A 257 -25.28 -26.37 -19.49
CA ALA A 257 -25.78 -26.22 -20.85
C ALA A 257 -27.32 -26.22 -20.92
N GLU A 258 -28.00 -27.10 -20.16
CA GLU A 258 -29.47 -27.08 -20.05
C GLU A 258 -29.99 -25.77 -19.46
N THR A 259 -29.34 -25.29 -18.41
CA THR A 259 -29.69 -23.99 -17.81
C THR A 259 -29.50 -22.84 -18.82
N THR A 260 -28.43 -22.91 -19.63
CA THR A 260 -28.13 -21.92 -20.67
C THR A 260 -29.20 -21.92 -21.78
N ARG A 261 -29.68 -23.09 -22.18
CA ARG A 261 -30.78 -23.22 -23.18
C ARG A 261 -32.06 -22.53 -22.64
N VAL A 262 -32.37 -22.68 -21.38
CA VAL A 262 -33.50 -21.98 -20.74
C VAL A 262 -33.32 -20.47 -20.76
N LEU A 263 -32.10 -19.99 -20.45
CA LEU A 263 -31.76 -18.54 -20.43
C LEU A 263 -31.87 -17.88 -21.83
N LEU A 264 -31.69 -18.66 -22.91
CA LEU A 264 -31.82 -18.13 -24.27
C LEU A 264 -33.27 -17.75 -24.66
N GLY A 265 -34.28 -18.28 -23.96
CA GLY A 265 -35.67 -17.83 -24.11
C GLY A 265 -36.22 -17.90 -25.52
N GLY A 266 -35.72 -18.81 -26.39
CA GLY A 266 -36.14 -18.99 -27.80
C GLY A 266 -35.28 -18.25 -28.82
N LYS A 267 -34.17 -17.60 -28.44
CA LYS A 267 -33.18 -17.09 -29.40
C LYS A 267 -32.68 -18.22 -30.30
N PRO A 268 -32.38 -17.99 -31.60
CA PRO A 268 -31.82 -18.98 -32.51
C PRO A 268 -30.32 -19.21 -32.24
N VAL A 269 -29.99 -19.73 -31.07
CA VAL A 269 -28.65 -20.04 -30.63
C VAL A 269 -28.54 -21.50 -30.20
N GLU A 270 -27.62 -22.22 -30.82
CA GLU A 270 -27.34 -23.61 -30.50
C GLU A 270 -26.38 -23.71 -29.31
N VAL A 271 -26.68 -24.56 -28.31
CA VAL A 271 -25.79 -24.82 -27.18
C VAL A 271 -25.22 -26.22 -27.26
N LEU A 272 -23.91 -26.33 -27.43
CA LEU A 272 -23.17 -27.56 -27.57
C LEU A 272 -22.26 -27.80 -26.38
N VAL A 273 -22.14 -29.06 -25.96
CA VAL A 273 -21.17 -29.51 -24.95
C VAL A 273 -20.22 -30.50 -25.62
N SER A 274 -18.93 -30.27 -25.50
CA SER A 274 -17.87 -31.13 -26.03
C SER A 274 -16.93 -31.53 -24.90
N THR A 275 -16.96 -32.76 -24.49
CA THR A 275 -16.07 -33.36 -23.50
C THR A 275 -15.22 -34.46 -24.13
N GLU A 276 -13.96 -34.60 -23.67
CA GLU A 276 -13.05 -35.65 -24.18
C GLU A 276 -13.56 -37.07 -23.88
N LYS A 277 -14.26 -37.21 -22.74
CA LYS A 277 -14.84 -38.48 -22.28
C LYS A 277 -16.26 -38.24 -21.75
N ARG A 278 -17.04 -39.33 -21.71
CA ARG A 278 -18.41 -39.29 -21.16
C ARG A 278 -18.45 -38.91 -19.68
N SER A 279 -17.42 -39.28 -18.93
CA SER A 279 -17.24 -38.90 -17.52
C SER A 279 -15.81 -38.35 -17.32
N VAL A 280 -15.69 -37.25 -16.65
CA VAL A 280 -14.42 -36.55 -16.35
C VAL A 280 -14.35 -36.33 -14.82
N GLU A 281 -13.65 -37.23 -14.16
CA GLU A 281 -13.47 -37.11 -12.67
C GLU A 281 -12.57 -35.95 -12.35
N MET A 282 -13.00 -35.15 -11.33
CA MET A 282 -12.29 -34.01 -10.78
C MET A 282 -12.51 -33.95 -9.27
N THR A 283 -11.46 -33.66 -8.51
CA THR A 283 -11.57 -33.38 -7.05
C THR A 283 -11.44 -31.87 -6.83
N SER A 284 -12.56 -31.21 -6.64
CA SER A 284 -12.65 -29.76 -6.46
C SER A 284 -13.99 -29.40 -5.80
N ASP A 285 -14.34 -28.11 -5.75
CA ASP A 285 -15.66 -27.67 -5.26
C ASP A 285 -16.66 -27.59 -6.42
N PRO A 286 -17.59 -28.56 -6.55
CA PRO A 286 -18.53 -28.62 -7.67
C PRO A 286 -19.46 -27.41 -7.73
N VAL A 287 -19.79 -26.81 -6.57
CA VAL A 287 -20.67 -25.63 -6.51
C VAL A 287 -19.99 -24.42 -7.09
N LYS A 288 -18.71 -24.22 -6.78
CA LYS A 288 -17.92 -23.10 -7.32
C LYS A 288 -17.59 -23.30 -8.80
N VAL A 289 -17.22 -24.52 -9.21
CA VAL A 289 -16.99 -24.83 -10.62
C VAL A 289 -18.25 -24.56 -11.43
N ARG A 290 -19.42 -25.06 -10.97
CA ARG A 290 -20.70 -24.79 -11.61
C ARG A 290 -21.01 -23.29 -11.68
N GLN A 291 -20.78 -22.53 -10.61
CA GLN A 291 -21.01 -21.08 -10.56
C GLN A 291 -20.13 -20.34 -11.57
N ILE A 292 -18.85 -20.69 -11.68
CA ILE A 292 -17.91 -20.14 -12.67
C ILE A 292 -18.45 -20.37 -14.09
N VAL A 293 -18.73 -21.63 -14.44
CA VAL A 293 -19.15 -21.98 -15.82
C VAL A 293 -20.51 -21.37 -16.13
N LEU A 294 -21.44 -21.33 -15.17
CA LEU A 294 -22.76 -20.72 -15.35
C LEU A 294 -22.66 -19.20 -15.56
N ASN A 295 -21.77 -18.50 -14.87
CA ASN A 295 -21.53 -17.08 -15.12
C ASN A 295 -21.01 -16.81 -16.54
N LEU A 296 -20.07 -17.63 -17.02
CA LEU A 296 -19.54 -17.51 -18.37
C LEU A 296 -20.60 -17.84 -19.44
N ALA A 297 -21.31 -18.94 -19.26
CA ALA A 297 -22.37 -19.38 -20.19
C ALA A 297 -23.57 -18.41 -20.19
N GLY A 298 -23.90 -17.82 -19.04
CA GLY A 298 -24.90 -16.77 -18.92
C GLY A 298 -24.52 -15.49 -19.69
N ASN A 299 -23.25 -15.08 -19.61
CA ASN A 299 -22.74 -13.97 -20.43
C ASN A 299 -22.80 -14.31 -21.93
N ALA A 300 -22.39 -15.50 -22.32
CA ALA A 300 -22.49 -15.97 -23.69
C ALA A 300 -23.95 -15.93 -24.22
N ALA A 301 -24.94 -16.41 -23.44
CA ALA A 301 -26.35 -16.37 -23.79
C ALA A 301 -26.90 -14.93 -23.89
N LYS A 302 -26.41 -14.03 -23.04
CA LYS A 302 -26.78 -12.63 -23.03
C LYS A 302 -26.32 -11.88 -24.28
N PHE A 303 -25.07 -12.09 -24.70
CA PHE A 303 -24.42 -11.34 -25.79
C PHE A 303 -24.44 -12.04 -27.15
N THR A 304 -25.07 -13.19 -27.23
CA THR A 304 -25.30 -13.90 -28.52
C THR A 304 -26.76 -13.80 -28.89
N GLU A 305 -27.05 -13.19 -30.03
CA GLU A 305 -28.42 -13.08 -30.55
C GLU A 305 -28.76 -14.23 -31.51
N SER A 306 -27.76 -14.74 -32.24
CA SER A 306 -27.90 -15.91 -33.16
C SER A 306 -26.55 -16.60 -33.30
N GLY A 307 -26.58 -17.89 -33.63
CA GLY A 307 -25.36 -18.68 -33.83
C GLY A 307 -25.20 -19.82 -32.82
N ARG A 308 -24.08 -19.87 -32.08
CA ARG A 308 -23.82 -20.98 -31.16
C ARG A 308 -23.03 -20.57 -29.92
N ILE A 309 -23.21 -21.37 -28.86
CA ILE A 309 -22.42 -21.36 -27.64
C ILE A 309 -21.84 -22.77 -27.47
N VAL A 310 -20.52 -22.88 -27.26
CA VAL A 310 -19.84 -24.17 -27.11
C VAL A 310 -19.18 -24.19 -25.74
N ILE A 311 -19.54 -25.16 -24.89
CA ILE A 311 -18.85 -25.43 -23.61
C ILE A 311 -17.95 -26.64 -23.88
N GLN A 312 -16.64 -26.40 -23.93
CA GLN A 312 -15.64 -27.41 -24.26
C GLN A 312 -14.79 -27.72 -23.04
N GLN A 313 -14.54 -29.00 -22.80
CA GLN A 313 -13.61 -29.49 -21.79
C GLN A 313 -12.46 -30.23 -22.47
N THR A 314 -11.23 -29.85 -22.04
CA THR A 314 -10.00 -30.59 -22.41
C THR A 314 -9.18 -30.84 -21.15
N SER A 315 -8.34 -31.87 -21.16
CA SER A 315 -7.50 -32.19 -20.02
C SER A 315 -6.08 -32.57 -20.41
N THR A 316 -5.14 -32.10 -19.58
CA THR A 316 -3.74 -32.58 -19.59
C THR A 316 -3.53 -33.59 -18.45
N ALA A 317 -2.29 -33.94 -18.14
CA ALA A 317 -1.98 -34.82 -17.00
C ALA A 317 -2.51 -34.23 -15.66
N ASP A 318 -2.29 -32.96 -15.43
CA ASP A 318 -2.48 -32.31 -14.14
C ASP A 318 -3.57 -31.24 -14.12
N GLU A 319 -4.02 -30.78 -15.29
CA GLU A 319 -4.91 -29.63 -15.44
C GLU A 319 -6.13 -29.96 -16.30
N ILE A 320 -7.26 -29.36 -15.97
CA ILE A 320 -8.49 -29.37 -16.78
C ILE A 320 -8.73 -27.96 -17.28
N ALA A 321 -8.96 -27.80 -18.58
CA ALA A 321 -9.39 -26.56 -19.19
C ALA A 321 -10.88 -26.64 -19.56
N ILE A 322 -11.65 -25.64 -19.17
CA ILE A 322 -13.07 -25.47 -19.53
C ILE A 322 -13.19 -24.19 -20.31
N ALA A 323 -13.50 -24.27 -21.59
CA ALA A 323 -13.68 -23.14 -22.47
C ALA A 323 -15.17 -22.92 -22.76
N VAL A 324 -15.66 -21.71 -22.62
CA VAL A 324 -16.98 -21.28 -23.06
C VAL A 324 -16.78 -20.28 -24.19
N SER A 325 -17.16 -20.73 -25.41
CA SER A 325 -17.03 -19.95 -26.64
C SER A 325 -18.40 -19.53 -27.13
N ASP A 326 -18.56 -18.28 -27.54
CA ASP A 326 -19.75 -17.73 -28.14
C ASP A 326 -19.47 -17.09 -29.52
N THR A 327 -20.50 -16.95 -30.34
CA THR A 327 -20.47 -16.23 -31.62
C THR A 327 -21.18 -14.87 -31.53
N GLY A 328 -21.12 -14.25 -30.36
CA GLY A 328 -21.79 -12.99 -30.09
C GLY A 328 -21.02 -11.76 -30.60
N ILE A 329 -21.28 -10.63 -29.99
CA ILE A 329 -20.74 -9.33 -30.41
C ILE A 329 -19.20 -9.20 -30.24
N GLY A 330 -18.57 -10.05 -29.42
CA GLY A 330 -17.14 -9.96 -29.12
C GLY A 330 -16.78 -8.73 -28.28
N ILE A 331 -15.48 -8.57 -27.97
CA ILE A 331 -14.96 -7.56 -27.04
C ILE A 331 -13.77 -6.85 -27.71
N ARG A 332 -13.65 -5.54 -27.54
CA ARG A 332 -12.50 -4.75 -28.02
C ARG A 332 -11.25 -5.08 -27.22
N ALA A 333 -10.09 -5.11 -27.89
CA ALA A 333 -8.81 -5.41 -27.24
C ALA A 333 -8.47 -4.45 -26.07
N GLU A 334 -8.86 -3.18 -26.18
CA GLU A 334 -8.66 -2.17 -25.13
C GLU A 334 -9.49 -2.43 -23.85
N ASP A 335 -10.62 -3.14 -23.99
CA ASP A 335 -11.56 -3.43 -22.91
C ASP A 335 -11.27 -4.75 -22.20
N LEU A 336 -10.45 -5.64 -22.79
CA LEU A 336 -10.09 -6.93 -22.18
C LEU A 336 -9.48 -6.79 -20.79
N LYS A 337 -8.69 -5.74 -20.56
CA LYS A 337 -8.05 -5.48 -19.27
C LYS A 337 -9.04 -5.10 -18.15
N LYS A 338 -10.24 -4.61 -18.52
CA LYS A 338 -11.25 -4.13 -17.57
C LYS A 338 -12.30 -5.18 -17.23
N LEU A 339 -12.34 -6.31 -17.94
CA LEU A 339 -13.40 -7.32 -17.82
C LEU A 339 -13.57 -7.92 -16.43
N PHE A 340 -12.46 -8.08 -15.72
CA PHE A 340 -12.43 -8.73 -14.40
C PHE A 340 -12.43 -7.73 -13.23
N ILE A 341 -12.61 -6.44 -13.53
CA ILE A 341 -12.76 -5.40 -12.50
C ILE A 341 -14.23 -5.39 -12.06
N ALA A 342 -14.46 -5.52 -10.77
CA ALA A 342 -15.82 -5.49 -10.22
C ALA A 342 -16.55 -4.21 -10.62
N PHE A 343 -17.84 -4.35 -11.05
CA PHE A 343 -18.69 -3.25 -11.55
C PHE A 343 -18.21 -2.55 -12.82
N SER A 344 -17.20 -3.08 -13.49
CA SER A 344 -16.83 -2.59 -14.82
C SER A 344 -17.86 -3.07 -15.82
N GLN A 345 -18.51 -2.15 -16.48
CA GLN A 345 -19.39 -2.39 -17.61
C GLN A 345 -18.75 -1.74 -18.84
N LEU A 346 -18.74 -2.44 -19.94
CA LEU A 346 -18.25 -1.88 -21.20
C LEU A 346 -19.34 -0.95 -21.74
N GLU A 347 -19.08 0.35 -21.79
CA GLU A 347 -20.00 1.34 -22.36
C GLU A 347 -20.03 1.18 -23.87
N ASP A 348 -21.07 0.56 -24.38
CA ASP A 348 -21.44 0.69 -25.79
C ASP A 348 -22.68 1.58 -25.90
N THR A 349 -22.49 2.77 -26.40
CA THR A 349 -23.52 3.83 -26.58
C THR A 349 -24.66 3.42 -27.52
N GLN A 350 -24.52 2.30 -28.21
CA GLN A 350 -25.51 1.83 -29.20
C GLN A 350 -26.40 0.67 -28.74
N THR A 351 -26.08 -0.01 -27.63
CA THR A 351 -26.86 -1.17 -27.14
C THR A 351 -27.22 -1.02 -25.67
N LYS A 352 -28.14 -0.09 -25.37
CA LYS A 352 -28.74 0.09 -24.02
C LYS A 352 -29.59 -1.11 -23.53
N SER A 353 -29.57 -2.26 -24.20
CA SER A 353 -30.51 -3.36 -23.94
C SER A 353 -29.99 -4.48 -23.03
N HIS A 354 -28.72 -4.44 -22.59
CA HIS A 354 -28.16 -5.55 -21.84
C HIS A 354 -27.70 -5.12 -20.44
N GLU A 355 -28.65 -5.04 -19.50
CA GLU A 355 -28.37 -4.82 -18.09
C GLU A 355 -27.55 -5.96 -17.48
N GLY A 356 -26.53 -5.64 -16.69
CA GLY A 356 -25.75 -6.62 -15.95
C GLY A 356 -24.98 -5.93 -14.82
N THR A 357 -24.73 -6.66 -13.72
CA THR A 357 -24.14 -6.10 -12.51
C THR A 357 -22.62 -5.79 -12.62
N GLY A 358 -21.95 -6.26 -13.66
CA GLY A 358 -20.49 -6.20 -13.75
C GLY A 358 -19.74 -7.01 -12.67
N LEU A 359 -20.46 -7.82 -11.89
CA LEU A 359 -19.87 -8.63 -10.80
C LEU A 359 -19.50 -10.05 -11.25
N GLY A 360 -20.21 -10.61 -12.24
CA GLY A 360 -20.07 -12.02 -12.61
C GLY A 360 -18.65 -12.42 -12.98
N LEU A 361 -17.99 -11.67 -13.86
CA LEU A 361 -16.61 -11.96 -14.27
C LEU A 361 -15.58 -11.73 -13.16
N ALA A 362 -15.78 -10.71 -12.30
CA ALA A 362 -14.93 -10.50 -11.13
C ALA A 362 -15.03 -11.69 -10.17
N ILE A 363 -16.25 -12.15 -9.85
CA ILE A 363 -16.48 -13.34 -9.02
C ILE A 363 -15.89 -14.59 -9.70
N THR A 364 -16.04 -14.75 -11.03
CA THR A 364 -15.43 -15.85 -11.77
C THR A 364 -13.93 -15.90 -11.57
N LYS A 365 -13.24 -14.77 -11.69
CA LYS A 365 -11.79 -14.69 -11.46
C LYS A 365 -11.41 -15.07 -10.04
N GLU A 366 -12.07 -14.51 -9.05
CA GLU A 366 -11.81 -14.79 -7.63
C GLU A 366 -12.05 -16.28 -7.28
N LEU A 367 -13.19 -16.83 -7.70
CA LEU A 367 -13.48 -18.26 -7.50
C LEU A 367 -12.44 -19.15 -8.18
N THR A 368 -12.02 -18.79 -9.40
CA THR A 368 -10.99 -19.54 -10.13
C THR A 368 -9.66 -19.53 -9.38
N GLN A 369 -9.26 -18.38 -8.84
CA GLN A 369 -8.04 -18.26 -8.01
C GLN A 369 -8.15 -19.06 -6.71
N MET A 370 -9.31 -19.03 -6.06
CA MET A 370 -9.56 -19.86 -4.85
C MET A 370 -9.43 -21.36 -5.15
N LEU A 371 -9.80 -21.79 -6.37
CA LEU A 371 -9.63 -23.15 -6.85
C LEU A 371 -8.21 -23.40 -7.41
N ARG A 372 -7.24 -22.52 -7.16
CA ARG A 372 -5.84 -22.58 -7.61
C ARG A 372 -5.70 -22.62 -9.14
N GLY A 373 -6.66 -22.04 -9.85
CA GLY A 373 -6.70 -21.95 -11.29
C GLY A 373 -6.42 -20.55 -11.84
N ARG A 374 -6.57 -20.42 -13.15
CA ARG A 374 -6.47 -19.15 -13.88
C ARG A 374 -7.56 -19.04 -14.93
N VAL A 375 -7.88 -17.81 -15.34
CA VAL A 375 -8.83 -17.51 -16.41
C VAL A 375 -8.11 -16.78 -17.54
N GLU A 376 -8.41 -17.17 -18.75
CA GLU A 376 -7.93 -16.57 -20.00
C GLU A 376 -9.12 -16.13 -20.85
N VAL A 377 -8.93 -15.10 -21.67
CA VAL A 377 -9.95 -14.61 -22.60
C VAL A 377 -9.32 -14.32 -23.95
N ASP A 378 -9.97 -14.81 -25.00
CA ASP A 378 -9.68 -14.48 -26.38
C ASP A 378 -10.97 -13.99 -27.03
N SER A 379 -10.94 -12.78 -27.63
CA SER A 379 -12.14 -12.18 -28.21
C SER A 379 -11.78 -11.16 -29.28
N GLU A 380 -12.59 -11.15 -30.32
CA GLU A 380 -12.52 -10.18 -31.40
C GLU A 380 -13.92 -9.60 -31.68
N LEU A 381 -14.00 -8.27 -31.72
CA LEU A 381 -15.26 -7.57 -31.97
C LEU A 381 -15.93 -8.04 -33.24
N GLY A 382 -17.21 -8.45 -33.18
CA GLY A 382 -17.98 -8.99 -34.28
C GLY A 382 -17.75 -10.48 -34.55
N ARG A 383 -16.89 -11.18 -33.81
CA ARG A 383 -16.63 -12.63 -34.02
C ARG A 383 -17.00 -13.48 -32.81
N GLY A 384 -17.19 -12.86 -31.65
CA GLY A 384 -17.51 -13.56 -30.42
C GLY A 384 -16.34 -13.61 -29.43
N SER A 385 -16.51 -14.38 -28.36
CA SER A 385 -15.55 -14.49 -27.29
C SER A 385 -15.35 -15.94 -26.86
N THR A 386 -14.16 -16.25 -26.36
CA THR A 386 -13.82 -17.49 -25.69
C THR A 386 -13.20 -17.23 -24.35
N PHE A 387 -13.86 -17.66 -23.28
CA PHE A 387 -13.33 -17.62 -21.93
C PHE A 387 -12.88 -19.02 -21.52
N THR A 388 -11.62 -19.16 -21.15
CA THR A 388 -11.05 -20.46 -20.77
C THR A 388 -10.64 -20.42 -19.28
N ILE A 389 -11.16 -21.36 -18.49
CA ILE A 389 -10.79 -21.58 -17.11
C ILE A 389 -9.86 -22.78 -17.06
N HIS A 390 -8.72 -22.60 -16.42
CA HIS A 390 -7.76 -23.67 -16.16
C HIS A 390 -7.78 -24.01 -14.68
N LEU A 391 -8.06 -25.25 -14.34
CA LEU A 391 -8.15 -25.73 -12.95
C LEU A 391 -7.27 -26.98 -12.77
N PRO A 392 -6.62 -27.16 -11.62
CA PRO A 392 -5.97 -28.43 -11.29
C PRO A 392 -7.02 -29.56 -11.21
N LYS A 393 -6.66 -30.78 -11.63
CA LYS A 393 -7.56 -31.93 -11.52
C LYS A 393 -7.91 -32.28 -10.09
N GLU A 394 -6.97 -32.05 -9.16
CA GLU A 394 -7.14 -32.29 -7.75
C GLU A 394 -6.69 -31.07 -6.96
N ILE A 395 -7.55 -30.61 -6.07
CA ILE A 395 -7.21 -29.60 -5.06
C ILE A 395 -7.02 -30.35 -3.77
N SER A 396 -5.78 -30.45 -3.29
CA SER A 396 -5.48 -30.88 -1.91
C SER A 396 -5.69 -29.71 -0.95
N GLU A 397 -6.24 -29.99 0.22
CA GLU A 397 -6.44 -29.02 1.32
C GLU A 397 -5.19 -28.23 1.70
#